data_f79eb4cb570b10767524595a480b3f55
#
_entry.id   f79eb4cb570b10767524595a480b3f55
#
_cell.length_a   1.000
_cell.length_b   1.000
_cell.length_c   1.000
_cell.angle_alpha   90.00
_cell.angle_beta   90.00
_cell.angle_gamma   90.00
#
_symmetry.space_group_name_H-M   'P 1'
#
loop_
_entity.id
_entity.type
_entity.pdbx_description
1 polymer ?
#
loop_
_entity_poly.entity_id
_entity_poly.type
_entity_poly.pdbx_seq_one_letter_code
_entity_poly.pdbx_strand_id
1 'polypeptide(L)'
;MLPVTLPEPLPLLQAASMDSVMEALASLAEELREQKDRHIILLRGRRRLLLLENGNLRLAFPVATGMPGWETPTGNFAVFQKIDQPVWVHPVTGERVEEQGPDNPLGSHWIAFQRDCLGRDAHDGDRWITIKGCTTTGFHGTPHRWTVGRAISHGCVRLYNEDVRRLYGQVKLGTQVTVLP
;
A
#
# COMPACT_ATOMS: atom_id res chain seq x y z
N MET A 1 24.17 0.51 7.66
CA MET A 1 22.77 0.67 8.10
C MET A 1 22.32 -0.70 8.59
N LEU A 2 22.12 -0.86 9.90
CA LEU A 2 21.63 -2.12 10.47
C LEU A 2 20.14 -2.23 10.13
N PRO A 3 19.62 -3.41 9.72
CA PRO A 3 18.20 -3.60 9.52
C PRO A 3 17.50 -3.42 10.87
N VAL A 4 16.54 -2.50 10.93
CA VAL A 4 15.63 -2.40 12.06
C VAL A 4 14.73 -3.63 12.02
N THR A 5 15.01 -4.59 12.88
CA THR A 5 14.13 -5.72 13.13
C THR A 5 12.95 -5.20 13.93
N LEU A 6 11.79 -5.07 13.29
CA LEU A 6 10.57 -4.80 14.03
C LEU A 6 10.24 -6.00 14.91
N PRO A 7 9.73 -5.78 16.15
CA PRO A 7 9.22 -6.85 16.97
C PRO A 7 8.09 -7.60 16.25
N GLU A 8 7.90 -8.88 16.61
CA GLU A 8 6.83 -9.70 16.04
C GLU A 8 5.47 -8.99 16.09
N PRO A 9 4.59 -9.25 15.10
CA PRO A 9 3.30 -8.58 15.03
C PRO A 9 2.53 -8.79 16.33
N LEU A 10 2.18 -7.68 16.98
CA LEU A 10 1.41 -7.68 18.23
C LEU A 10 0.06 -8.39 18.01
N PRO A 11 -0.25 -9.46 18.73
CA PRO A 11 -1.51 -10.22 18.58
C PRO A 11 -2.77 -9.39 18.84
N LEU A 12 -2.63 -8.20 19.40
CA LEU A 12 -3.71 -7.30 19.80
C LEU A 12 -4.36 -6.53 18.64
N LEU A 13 -3.78 -6.54 17.44
CA LEU A 13 -4.31 -5.73 16.32
C LEU A 13 -5.49 -6.38 15.59
N GLN A 14 -5.81 -7.64 15.84
CA GLN A 14 -6.89 -8.33 15.13
C GLN A 14 -8.31 -8.06 15.67
N ALA A 15 -8.45 -7.60 16.91
CA ALA A 15 -9.75 -7.43 17.58
C ALA A 15 -9.97 -6.05 18.22
N ALA A 16 -9.08 -5.10 18.02
CA ALA A 16 -9.01 -3.91 18.83
C ALA A 16 -9.83 -2.73 18.27
N SER A 17 -10.44 -1.97 19.17
CA SER A 17 -11.08 -0.67 18.90
C SER A 17 -10.09 0.35 18.32
N MET A 18 -10.57 1.48 17.80
CA MET A 18 -9.70 2.57 17.35
C MET A 18 -8.72 3.02 18.43
N ASP A 19 -9.11 2.96 19.69
CA ASP A 19 -8.28 3.35 20.83
C ASP A 19 -7.08 2.43 21.00
N SER A 20 -7.24 1.11 20.83
CA SER A 20 -6.12 0.17 20.90
C SER A 20 -5.23 0.20 19.66
N VAL A 21 -5.75 0.63 18.50
CA VAL A 21 -4.90 0.96 17.34
C VAL A 21 -4.06 2.21 17.65
N MET A 22 -4.64 3.21 18.27
CA MET A 22 -3.92 4.42 18.66
C MET A 22 -2.88 4.14 19.75
N GLU A 23 -3.16 3.23 20.69
CA GLU A 23 -2.17 2.78 21.69
C GLU A 23 -1.02 1.99 21.06
N ALA A 24 -1.31 1.06 20.16
CA ALA A 24 -0.28 0.31 19.44
C ALA A 24 0.56 1.25 18.54
N LEU A 25 -0.08 2.24 17.92
CA LEU A 25 0.59 3.28 17.16
C LEU A 25 1.41 4.21 18.06
N ALA A 26 0.97 4.52 19.27
CA ALA A 26 1.73 5.32 20.22
C ALA A 26 2.99 4.58 20.69
N SER A 27 2.90 3.26 20.93
CA SER A 27 4.05 2.41 21.26
C SER A 27 5.03 2.33 20.08
N LEU A 28 4.51 2.10 18.86
CA LEU A 28 5.32 2.10 17.64
C LEU A 28 5.91 3.48 17.35
N ALA A 29 5.15 4.55 17.60
CA ALA A 29 5.60 5.93 17.42
C ALA A 29 6.73 6.31 18.38
N GLU A 30 6.82 5.69 19.54
CA GLU A 30 7.94 5.92 20.47
C GLU A 30 9.25 5.34 19.93
N GLU A 31 9.20 4.16 19.31
CA GLU A 31 10.35 3.58 18.59
C GLU A 31 10.69 4.35 17.31
N LEU A 32 9.69 4.96 16.66
CA LEU A 32 9.85 5.73 15.42
C LEU A 32 10.15 7.21 15.64
N ARG A 33 10.06 7.73 16.88
CA ARG A 33 10.35 9.14 17.22
C ARG A 33 11.78 9.58 16.92
N GLU A 34 12.69 8.64 16.79
CA GLU A 34 14.06 8.93 16.36
C GLU A 34 14.19 9.15 14.84
N GLN A 35 13.17 8.82 14.07
CA GLN A 35 13.14 9.01 12.63
C GLN A 35 12.57 10.39 12.30
N LYS A 36 13.45 11.31 11.94
CA LYS A 36 13.10 12.70 11.56
C LYS A 36 12.34 12.82 10.22
N ASP A 37 11.82 11.74 9.68
CA ASP A 37 11.22 11.69 8.36
C ASP A 37 9.78 11.15 8.38
N ARG A 38 9.11 11.24 7.24
CA ARG A 38 7.77 10.69 7.04
C ARG A 38 7.82 9.19 6.90
N HIS A 39 6.82 8.51 7.46
CA HIS A 39 6.69 7.07 7.44
C HIS A 39 5.25 6.69 7.11
N ILE A 40 5.07 5.84 6.11
CA ILE A 40 3.77 5.26 5.76
C ILE A 40 3.59 3.98 6.55
N ILE A 41 2.47 3.86 7.27
CA ILE A 41 2.04 2.63 7.93
C ILE A 41 0.76 2.14 7.25
N LEU A 42 0.78 0.95 6.70
CA LEU A 42 -0.41 0.28 6.20
C LEU A 42 -0.87 -0.77 7.20
N LEU A 43 -2.05 -0.59 7.75
CA LEU A 43 -2.78 -1.58 8.54
C LEU A 43 -3.63 -2.42 7.59
N ARG A 44 -3.06 -3.49 7.04
CA ARG A 44 -3.65 -4.29 5.95
C ARG A 44 -5.03 -4.84 6.32
N GLY A 45 -5.14 -5.51 7.45
CA GLY A 45 -6.40 -6.10 7.91
C GLY A 45 -7.48 -5.08 8.22
N ARG A 46 -7.10 -3.87 8.61
CA ARG A 46 -8.03 -2.76 8.86
C ARG A 46 -8.31 -1.90 7.63
N ARG A 47 -7.57 -2.10 6.56
CA ARG A 47 -7.67 -1.31 5.32
C ARG A 47 -7.56 0.20 5.59
N ARG A 48 -6.53 0.55 6.37
CA ARG A 48 -6.17 1.93 6.72
C ARG A 48 -4.72 2.19 6.40
N LEU A 49 -4.46 3.30 5.75
CA LEU A 49 -3.13 3.84 5.53
C LEU A 49 -2.95 5.07 6.42
N LEU A 50 -1.84 5.12 7.10
CA LEU A 50 -1.46 6.22 7.98
C LEU A 50 -0.17 6.84 7.47
N LEU A 51 -0.07 8.15 7.48
CA LEU A 51 1.18 8.87 7.28
C LEU A 51 1.59 9.49 8.61
N LEU A 52 2.75 9.08 9.11
CA LEU A 52 3.38 9.66 10.28
C LEU A 52 4.44 10.69 9.85
N GLU A 53 4.59 11.74 10.62
CA GLU A 53 5.67 12.71 10.52
C GLU A 53 6.29 12.89 11.91
N ASN A 54 7.57 12.55 12.05
CA ASN A 54 8.26 12.53 13.33
C ASN A 54 7.51 11.72 14.42
N GLY A 55 6.96 10.57 14.05
CA GLY A 55 6.19 9.71 14.93
C GLY A 55 4.75 10.15 15.23
N ASN A 56 4.31 11.31 14.73
CA ASN A 56 2.96 11.81 14.94
C ASN A 56 2.07 11.55 13.73
N LEU A 57 0.81 11.18 13.96
CA LEU A 57 -0.16 11.00 12.90
C LEU A 57 -0.44 12.33 12.18
N ARG A 58 -0.19 12.35 10.88
CA ARG A 58 -0.44 13.50 10.02
C ARG A 58 -1.66 13.30 9.12
N LEU A 59 -1.78 12.14 8.48
CA LEU A 59 -2.89 11.80 7.59
C LEU A 59 -3.32 10.35 7.82
N ALA A 60 -4.59 10.08 7.61
CA ALA A 60 -5.15 8.73 7.61
C ALA A 60 -6.15 8.60 6.45
N PHE A 61 -6.08 7.46 5.74
CA PHE A 61 -6.92 7.20 4.58
C PHE A 61 -7.54 5.81 4.64
N PRO A 62 -8.80 5.64 4.22
CA PRO A 62 -9.34 4.33 3.90
C PRO A 62 -8.68 3.82 2.61
N VAL A 63 -8.44 2.50 2.53
CA VAL A 63 -7.82 1.89 1.37
C VAL A 63 -8.48 0.56 1.00
N ALA A 64 -8.32 0.13 -0.25
CA ALA A 64 -8.50 -1.26 -0.63
C ALA A 64 -7.16 -1.98 -0.58
N THR A 65 -7.18 -3.25 -0.21
CA THR A 65 -6.01 -4.11 -0.12
C THR A 65 -6.19 -5.38 -0.96
N GLY A 66 -5.16 -6.21 -1.04
CA GLY A 66 -5.22 -7.48 -1.74
C GLY A 66 -6.29 -8.42 -1.17
N MET A 67 -6.97 -9.13 -2.07
CA MET A 67 -7.92 -10.20 -1.71
C MET A 67 -7.18 -11.45 -1.22
N PRO A 68 -7.88 -12.41 -0.61
CA PRO A 68 -7.30 -13.71 -0.25
C PRO A 68 -6.59 -14.38 -1.43
N GLY A 69 -5.35 -14.81 -1.21
CA GLY A 69 -4.45 -15.33 -2.23
C GLY A 69 -3.63 -14.28 -2.99
N TRP A 70 -3.98 -12.99 -2.81
CA TRP A 70 -3.30 -11.85 -3.38
C TRP A 70 -3.00 -10.77 -2.32
N GLU A 71 -2.78 -11.22 -1.11
CA GLU A 71 -2.58 -10.31 0.01
C GLU A 71 -1.44 -9.32 -0.26
N THR A 72 -1.69 -8.08 0.07
CA THR A 72 -0.63 -7.05 0.08
C THR A 72 0.51 -7.54 0.98
N PRO A 73 1.76 -7.59 0.50
CA PRO A 73 2.88 -8.13 1.26
C PRO A 73 3.13 -7.32 2.54
N THR A 74 3.37 -8.02 3.64
CA THR A 74 3.75 -7.42 4.92
C THR A 74 5.26 -7.23 5.01
N GLY A 75 5.70 -6.29 5.82
CA GLY A 75 7.13 -6.02 6.05
C GLY A 75 7.49 -4.55 5.93
N ASN A 76 8.78 -4.31 5.81
CA ASN A 76 9.37 -2.98 5.70
C ASN A 76 9.90 -2.75 4.29
N PHE A 77 9.49 -1.65 3.69
CA PHE A 77 9.81 -1.25 2.34
C PHE A 77 10.15 0.24 2.29
N ALA A 78 10.55 0.70 1.12
CA ALA A 78 10.75 2.11 0.83
C ALA A 78 10.12 2.47 -0.52
N VAL A 79 9.59 3.68 -0.62
CA VAL A 79 9.10 4.21 -1.91
C VAL A 79 10.28 4.30 -2.88
N PHE A 80 10.18 3.65 -4.03
CA PHE A 80 11.22 3.67 -5.06
C PHE A 80 10.77 4.26 -6.39
N GLN A 81 9.46 4.47 -6.57
CA GLN A 81 8.92 5.08 -7.80
C GLN A 81 7.69 5.92 -7.47
N LYS A 82 7.58 7.06 -8.14
CA LYS A 82 6.41 7.95 -8.08
C LYS A 82 6.07 8.40 -9.48
N ILE A 83 4.82 8.27 -9.89
CA ILE A 83 4.35 8.69 -11.21
C ILE A 83 3.04 9.48 -11.05
N ASP A 84 3.02 10.69 -11.58
CA ASP A 84 1.80 11.47 -11.78
C ASP A 84 1.16 11.04 -13.10
N GLN A 85 -0.15 10.85 -13.10
CA GLN A 85 -0.91 10.36 -14.26
C GLN A 85 -0.30 9.10 -14.90
N PRO A 86 -0.23 7.98 -14.16
CA PRO A 86 0.41 6.77 -14.63
C PRO A 86 -0.31 6.17 -15.85
N VAL A 87 0.47 5.69 -16.80
CA VAL A 87 -0.03 4.86 -17.90
C VAL A 87 -0.25 3.45 -17.38
N TRP A 88 -1.43 2.90 -17.63
CA TRP A 88 -1.68 1.50 -17.32
C TRP A 88 -1.42 0.62 -18.55
N VAL A 89 -0.75 -0.49 -18.34
CA VAL A 89 -0.53 -1.51 -19.36
C VAL A 89 -1.23 -2.78 -18.95
N HIS A 90 -2.14 -3.24 -19.78
CA HIS A 90 -2.89 -4.47 -19.51
C HIS A 90 -1.91 -5.66 -19.44
N PRO A 91 -1.90 -6.44 -18.34
CA PRO A 91 -0.86 -7.44 -18.09
C PRO A 91 -0.89 -8.64 -19.07
N VAL A 92 -2.02 -8.86 -19.75
CA VAL A 92 -2.18 -9.97 -20.71
C VAL A 92 -2.12 -9.49 -22.15
N THR A 93 -2.85 -8.42 -22.50
CA THR A 93 -2.95 -7.93 -23.89
C THR A 93 -1.85 -6.97 -24.29
N GLY A 94 -1.19 -6.32 -23.30
CA GLY A 94 -0.22 -5.26 -23.54
C GLY A 94 -0.85 -3.92 -23.98
N GLU A 95 -2.18 -3.86 -24.01
CA GLU A 95 -2.89 -2.61 -24.31
C GLU A 95 -2.52 -1.52 -23.31
N ARG A 96 -2.29 -0.32 -23.82
CA ARG A 96 -1.90 0.85 -23.03
C ARG A 96 -3.08 1.80 -22.89
N VAL A 97 -3.37 2.18 -21.66
CA VAL A 97 -4.36 3.22 -21.32
C VAL A 97 -3.60 4.41 -20.75
N GLU A 98 -3.45 5.44 -21.56
CA GLU A 98 -2.66 6.65 -21.23
C GLU A 98 -3.55 7.73 -20.57
N GLU A 99 -4.84 7.74 -20.90
CA GLU A 99 -5.76 8.72 -20.37
C GLU A 99 -6.22 8.36 -18.95
N GLN A 100 -6.43 9.40 -18.14
CA GLN A 100 -7.08 9.26 -16.86
C GLN A 100 -8.59 9.13 -17.07
N GLY A 101 -9.20 8.09 -16.52
CA GLY A 101 -10.62 7.84 -16.69
C GLY A 101 -11.03 6.45 -16.21
N PRO A 102 -12.24 6.00 -16.54
CA PRO A 102 -12.79 4.72 -16.06
C PRO A 102 -11.98 3.50 -16.51
N ASP A 103 -11.25 3.59 -17.60
CA ASP A 103 -10.48 2.48 -18.17
C ASP A 103 -9.05 2.39 -17.62
N ASN A 104 -8.58 3.40 -16.88
CA ASN A 104 -7.28 3.38 -16.23
C ASN A 104 -7.43 3.04 -14.74
N PRO A 105 -7.15 1.78 -14.34
CA PRO A 105 -7.35 1.31 -12.98
C PRO A 105 -6.35 1.91 -11.97
N LEU A 106 -5.27 2.54 -12.42
CA LEU A 106 -4.25 3.14 -11.55
C LEU A 106 -4.67 4.52 -11.00
N GLY A 107 -5.73 5.12 -11.56
CA GLY A 107 -6.17 6.43 -11.12
C GLY A 107 -5.13 7.53 -11.36
N SER A 108 -5.16 8.57 -10.53
CA SER A 108 -4.40 9.80 -10.76
C SER A 108 -2.91 9.73 -10.46
N HIS A 109 -2.48 8.86 -9.54
CA HIS A 109 -1.08 8.77 -9.08
C HIS A 109 -0.69 7.34 -8.73
N TRP A 110 0.60 7.05 -8.88
CA TRP A 110 1.24 5.79 -8.53
C TRP A 110 2.43 6.03 -7.60
N ILE A 111 2.54 5.22 -6.54
CA ILE A 111 3.62 5.26 -5.56
C ILE A 111 4.04 3.82 -5.28
N ALA A 112 5.12 3.34 -5.88
CA ALA A 112 5.58 1.97 -5.73
C ALA A 112 6.49 1.81 -4.51
N PHE A 113 6.32 0.72 -3.76
CA PHE A 113 7.12 0.43 -2.58
C PHE A 113 7.70 -0.99 -2.51
N GLN A 114 7.19 -1.94 -3.31
CA GLN A 114 7.69 -3.31 -3.29
C GLN A 114 7.79 -3.87 -4.70
N ARG A 115 8.88 -4.55 -4.98
CA ARG A 115 9.10 -5.29 -6.22
C ARG A 115 9.50 -6.71 -5.88
N ASP A 116 8.76 -7.68 -6.43
CA ASP A 116 9.02 -9.10 -6.28
C ASP A 116 9.31 -9.71 -7.66
N CYS A 117 10.48 -10.31 -7.80
CA CYS A 117 10.94 -10.93 -9.05
C CYS A 117 11.05 -12.46 -8.96
N LEU A 118 10.54 -13.07 -7.91
CA LEU A 118 10.59 -14.52 -7.71
C LEU A 118 9.58 -15.27 -8.57
N GLY A 119 8.57 -14.57 -9.08
CA GLY A 119 7.43 -15.19 -9.73
C GLY A 119 6.53 -15.93 -8.71
N ARG A 120 5.31 -16.22 -9.11
CA ARG A 120 4.39 -17.00 -8.28
C ARG A 120 3.23 -17.59 -9.08
N ASP A 121 2.64 -18.63 -8.57
CA ASP A 121 1.34 -19.10 -8.99
C ASP A 121 0.24 -18.45 -8.16
N ALA A 122 -0.84 -18.05 -8.81
CA ALA A 122 -1.98 -17.42 -8.16
C ALA A 122 -3.28 -17.79 -8.87
N HIS A 123 -4.41 -17.68 -8.17
CA HIS A 123 -5.74 -17.94 -8.70
C HIS A 123 -6.47 -16.61 -8.91
N ASP A 124 -6.93 -16.34 -10.13
CA ASP A 124 -7.58 -15.06 -10.45
C ASP A 124 -9.12 -15.11 -10.32
N GLY A 125 -9.63 -16.07 -9.58
CA GLY A 125 -11.07 -16.30 -9.41
C GLY A 125 -11.58 -17.46 -10.25
N ASP A 126 -11.13 -17.60 -11.49
CA ASP A 126 -11.59 -18.61 -12.44
C ASP A 126 -10.53 -19.68 -12.73
N ARG A 127 -9.25 -19.32 -12.69
CA ARG A 127 -8.15 -20.19 -13.10
C ARG A 127 -6.85 -19.88 -12.35
N TRP A 128 -5.98 -20.90 -12.32
CA TRP A 128 -4.60 -20.73 -11.93
C TRP A 128 -3.81 -20.01 -13.02
N ILE A 129 -3.05 -19.01 -12.63
CA ILE A 129 -2.13 -18.28 -13.49
C ILE A 129 -0.73 -18.34 -12.91
N THR A 130 0.26 -18.46 -13.77
CA THR A 130 1.67 -18.35 -13.39
C THR A 130 2.17 -16.97 -13.77
N ILE A 131 2.55 -16.18 -12.77
CA ILE A 131 3.18 -14.87 -12.96
C ILE A 131 4.67 -15.10 -13.14
N LYS A 132 5.18 -14.81 -14.32
CA LYS A 132 6.61 -14.85 -14.64
C LYS A 132 7.19 -13.44 -14.58
N GLY A 133 8.42 -13.33 -14.04
CA GLY A 133 9.10 -12.06 -13.93
C GLY A 133 8.72 -11.28 -12.67
N CYS A 134 8.89 -9.96 -12.73
CA CYS A 134 8.69 -9.11 -11.58
C CYS A 134 7.26 -8.57 -11.48
N THR A 135 6.72 -8.53 -10.27
CA THR A 135 5.51 -7.79 -9.92
C THR A 135 5.87 -6.60 -9.06
N THR A 136 5.11 -5.53 -9.19
CA THR A 136 5.31 -4.30 -8.40
C THR A 136 4.05 -4.02 -7.61
N THR A 137 4.21 -3.79 -6.31
CA THR A 137 3.14 -3.36 -5.42
C THR A 137 3.29 -1.90 -5.07
N GLY A 138 2.19 -1.16 -5.10
CA GLY A 138 2.19 0.26 -4.81
C GLY A 138 0.84 0.77 -4.31
N PHE A 139 0.85 2.02 -3.91
CA PHE A 139 -0.35 2.82 -3.64
C PHE A 139 -0.76 3.53 -4.92
N HIS A 140 -2.03 3.52 -5.25
CA HIS A 140 -2.53 4.22 -6.42
C HIS A 140 -3.99 4.66 -6.24
N GLY A 141 -4.44 5.55 -7.11
CA GLY A 141 -5.84 5.95 -7.17
C GLY A 141 -6.71 4.87 -7.82
N THR A 142 -7.99 5.17 -7.96
CA THR A 142 -8.92 4.29 -8.65
C THR A 142 -10.12 5.06 -9.21
N PRO A 143 -10.59 4.73 -10.42
CA PRO A 143 -11.89 5.19 -10.89
C PRO A 143 -13.06 4.46 -10.19
N HIS A 144 -12.79 3.31 -9.57
CA HIS A 144 -13.79 2.46 -8.94
C HIS A 144 -13.87 2.72 -7.43
N ARG A 145 -14.44 3.86 -7.06
CA ARG A 145 -14.52 4.36 -5.66
C ARG A 145 -15.11 3.34 -4.68
N TRP A 146 -16.04 2.50 -5.13
CA TRP A 146 -16.70 1.47 -4.31
C TRP A 146 -15.75 0.38 -3.80
N THR A 147 -14.56 0.25 -4.38
CA THR A 147 -13.55 -0.74 -3.97
C THR A 147 -12.80 -0.34 -2.70
N VAL A 148 -12.72 0.95 -2.40
CA VAL A 148 -12.01 1.46 -1.22
C VAL A 148 -12.70 0.96 0.05
N GLY A 149 -11.93 0.45 1.00
CA GLY A 149 -12.41 -0.21 2.21
C GLY A 149 -12.58 -1.73 2.09
N ARG A 150 -12.27 -2.32 0.94
CA ARG A 150 -12.43 -3.76 0.67
C ARG A 150 -11.09 -4.45 0.42
N ALA A 151 -11.04 -5.77 0.65
CA ALA A 151 -9.94 -6.64 0.23
C ALA A 151 -10.29 -7.23 -1.14
N ILE A 152 -9.88 -6.58 -2.22
CA ILE A 152 -10.40 -6.86 -3.57
C ILE A 152 -9.34 -6.75 -4.69
N SER A 153 -8.15 -6.22 -4.40
CA SER A 153 -7.09 -6.06 -5.39
C SER A 153 -6.23 -7.32 -5.55
N HIS A 154 -5.34 -7.30 -6.53
CA HIS A 154 -4.28 -8.30 -6.70
C HIS A 154 -2.97 -7.92 -5.96
N GLY A 155 -3.09 -7.24 -4.83
CA GLY A 155 -1.98 -6.88 -3.96
C GLY A 155 -1.72 -5.38 -3.85
N CYS A 156 -1.99 -4.58 -4.88
CA CYS A 156 -1.86 -3.13 -4.81
C CYS A 156 -2.89 -2.51 -3.85
N VAL A 157 -2.54 -1.34 -3.33
CA VAL A 157 -3.34 -0.60 -2.36
C VAL A 157 -4.03 0.56 -3.06
N ARG A 158 -5.38 0.51 -3.11
CA ARG A 158 -6.19 1.54 -3.79
C ARG A 158 -6.66 2.59 -2.81
N LEU A 159 -6.47 3.84 -3.19
CA LEU A 159 -6.99 5.02 -2.49
C LEU A 159 -8.00 5.74 -3.40
N TYR A 160 -8.82 6.61 -2.82
CA TYR A 160 -9.50 7.63 -3.61
C TYR A 160 -8.47 8.50 -4.34
N ASN A 161 -8.79 9.01 -5.53
CA ASN A 161 -7.86 9.83 -6.31
C ASN A 161 -7.43 11.09 -5.53
N GLU A 162 -8.33 11.72 -4.81
CA GLU A 162 -8.03 12.86 -3.94
C GLU A 162 -7.05 12.50 -2.82
N ASP A 163 -7.16 11.30 -2.25
CA ASP A 163 -6.32 10.85 -1.14
C ASP A 163 -4.92 10.46 -1.62
N VAL A 164 -4.80 9.71 -2.72
CA VAL A 164 -3.48 9.37 -3.27
C VAL A 164 -2.73 10.62 -3.75
N ARG A 165 -3.45 11.63 -4.26
CA ARG A 165 -2.84 12.91 -4.62
C ARG A 165 -2.26 13.61 -3.40
N ARG A 166 -2.99 13.62 -2.28
CA ARG A 166 -2.50 14.18 -1.02
C ARG A 166 -1.29 13.43 -0.50
N LEU A 167 -1.34 12.09 -0.53
CA LEU A 167 -0.21 11.23 -0.13
C LEU A 167 1.01 11.49 -1.02
N TYR A 168 0.82 11.54 -2.33
CA TYR A 168 1.86 11.78 -3.32
C TYR A 168 2.64 13.07 -3.07
N GLY A 169 1.95 14.14 -2.70
CA GLY A 169 2.56 15.43 -2.36
C GLY A 169 3.31 15.42 -1.01
N GLN A 170 3.11 14.41 -0.18
CA GLN A 170 3.70 14.33 1.16
C GLN A 170 4.90 13.38 1.25
N VAL A 171 5.11 12.51 0.27
CA VAL A 171 6.15 11.48 0.30
C VAL A 171 7.17 11.68 -0.82
N LYS A 172 8.38 11.17 -0.61
CA LYS A 172 9.50 11.23 -1.55
C LYS A 172 10.05 9.82 -1.81
N LEU A 173 10.93 9.69 -2.80
CA LEU A 173 11.70 8.46 -2.97
C LEU A 173 12.51 8.20 -1.68
N GLY A 174 12.51 6.96 -1.20
CA GLY A 174 13.13 6.57 0.05
C GLY A 174 12.22 6.71 1.28
N THR A 175 11.02 7.32 1.17
CA THR A 175 10.06 7.32 2.28
C THR A 175 9.77 5.88 2.71
N GLN A 176 9.90 5.61 4.01
CA GLN A 176 9.70 4.28 4.56
C GLN A 176 8.22 3.88 4.52
N VAL A 177 7.99 2.60 4.25
CA VAL A 177 6.67 1.98 4.24
C VAL A 177 6.71 0.73 5.09
N THR A 178 5.87 0.65 6.10
CA THR A 178 5.66 -0.55 6.90
C THR A 178 4.25 -1.07 6.66
N VAL A 179 4.15 -2.33 6.26
CA VAL A 179 2.86 -3.02 6.08
C VAL A 179 2.69 -4.02 7.21
N LEU A 180 1.70 -3.78 8.05
CA LEU A 180 1.29 -4.65 9.16
C LEU A 180 0.08 -5.50 8.73
N PRO A 181 -0.10 -6.71 9.31
CA PRO A 181 -1.22 -7.60 9.06
C PRO A 181 -2.61 -6.98 9.19
#